data_12c44e21683df32943a7ea7d4990e5c7
#
_entry.id   12c44e21683df32943a7ea7d4990e5c7
#
_cell.length_a   1.000
_cell.length_b   1.000
_cell.length_c   1.000
_cell.angle_alpha   90.00
_cell.angle_beta   90.00
_cell.angle_gamma   90.00
#
_symmetry.space_group_name_H-M   'P 1'
#
loop_
_entity.id
_entity.type
_entity.pdbx_description
1 polymer ?
#
loop_
_entity_poly.entity_id
_entity_poly.type
_entity_poly.pdbx_seq_one_letter_code
_entity_poly.pdbx_strand_id
1 'polypeptide(L)'
;MRTYRIWGSVGILLGLSAPFTSAGVAFAQGPVKPGPVQPAAAPVPSGGAPSTAPPMPPDYVPASTTLVPVPNDLLKASEGGLTAEQTAKRAAQTSYQAKAADENLRGAAARVDSAWVAFLPRLSGTASYTRLSNFTPPSFGSGSLVATTAPSGTFLNATSPLIAEAFVIPLVLNQWLFQARVVVPISDYFFKINQNYESAIRSQDAYRFDAITQRAISWANGKIAYYTWLRARGGIVVAVEALNDQRTHLKDAQNQFAVGNASRADVMRSETAVASAELAVERAQNLADLTEKQVRVAMHATEDEKLAPGEVLDSPLPPAEGNVKQMTIEAESSRYEIKSADANAEAAHKAVEVQKAGKYPVLSAFGDGIEGNPNSRRFPATQDWFGTWDVGAQLTWSPNDLLVANANVVDFETRAAAIEAQRGVTRDGIDVEVLQNYQGVREADFAIDSSKREVASATEAYRVARELFNNGRGTSTTLTDAESDLTRSRLDLLNAYADARIARVRLDHSLGRDTRQFAGGQ
;
A
#
# COMPACT_ATOMS: atom_id res chain seq x y z
N MET A 1 19.54 -12.47 -48.40
CA MET A 1 20.82 -11.92 -47.90
C MET A 1 20.57 -10.57 -47.25
N ARG A 2 21.10 -10.44 -46.01
CA ARG A 2 21.19 -9.28 -45.10
C ARG A 2 19.95 -8.94 -44.26
N THR A 3 20.06 -9.41 -43.07
CA THR A 3 19.37 -9.09 -41.81
C THR A 3 19.57 -7.63 -41.39
N TYR A 4 18.49 -6.98 -40.90
CA TYR A 4 18.60 -5.88 -39.92
C TYR A 4 17.72 -6.17 -38.74
N ARG A 5 18.36 -6.44 -37.59
CA ARG A 5 17.80 -6.42 -36.26
C ARG A 5 17.73 -4.98 -35.81
N ILE A 6 16.58 -4.54 -35.32
CA ILE A 6 16.47 -3.35 -34.45
C ILE A 6 15.82 -3.80 -33.16
N TRP A 7 16.61 -3.78 -32.11
CA TRP A 7 16.20 -3.91 -30.73
C TRP A 7 15.57 -2.60 -30.25
N GLY A 8 14.39 -2.65 -29.68
CA GLY A 8 13.77 -1.59 -28.90
C GLY A 8 13.27 -2.17 -27.60
N SER A 9 14.11 -2.10 -26.55
CA SER A 9 13.78 -2.55 -25.21
C SER A 9 12.85 -1.53 -24.55
N VAL A 10 11.59 -1.89 -24.32
CA VAL A 10 10.70 -1.20 -23.38
C VAL A 10 10.81 -1.94 -22.05
N GLY A 11 11.51 -1.34 -21.11
CA GLY A 11 11.62 -1.82 -19.73
C GLY A 11 10.31 -1.61 -18.97
N ILE A 12 9.62 -2.69 -18.66
CA ILE A 12 8.53 -2.69 -17.67
C ILE A 12 9.17 -2.84 -16.31
N LEU A 13 9.15 -1.78 -15.51
CA LEU A 13 9.45 -1.79 -14.09
C LEU A 13 8.32 -2.52 -13.34
N LEU A 14 8.51 -3.82 -13.11
CA LEU A 14 7.77 -4.58 -12.12
C LEU A 14 8.39 -4.29 -10.75
N GLY A 15 7.64 -3.55 -9.91
CA GLY A 15 7.95 -3.37 -8.49
C GLY A 15 7.81 -4.71 -7.76
N LEU A 16 8.93 -5.37 -7.47
CA LEU A 16 9.01 -6.49 -6.56
C LEU A 16 8.98 -5.95 -5.12
N SER A 17 7.86 -6.10 -4.44
CA SER A 17 7.79 -6.05 -2.99
C SER A 17 8.42 -7.33 -2.43
N ALA A 18 9.64 -7.23 -1.92
CA ALA A 18 10.29 -8.31 -1.19
C ALA A 18 9.67 -8.42 0.21
N PRO A 19 9.29 -9.62 0.68
CA PRO A 19 8.97 -9.82 2.08
C PRO A 19 10.27 -9.78 2.90
N PHE A 20 10.28 -8.97 3.96
CA PHE A 20 11.31 -9.01 4.98
C PHE A 20 11.22 -10.36 5.71
N THR A 21 12.07 -11.29 5.35
CA THR A 21 12.35 -12.46 6.18
C THR A 21 13.32 -12.03 7.27
N SER A 22 12.84 -12.03 8.50
CA SER A 22 13.69 -11.96 9.70
C SER A 22 14.57 -13.20 9.76
N ALA A 23 15.84 -13.04 9.42
CA ALA A 23 16.85 -14.06 9.66
C ALA A 23 17.11 -14.16 11.17
N GLY A 24 16.48 -15.12 11.83
CA GLY A 24 16.86 -15.56 13.16
C GLY A 24 18.25 -16.18 13.10
N VAL A 25 19.21 -15.52 13.73
CA VAL A 25 20.54 -16.08 13.94
C VAL A 25 20.43 -17.15 15.02
N ALA A 26 20.31 -18.39 14.60
CA ALA A 26 20.44 -19.56 15.49
C ALA A 26 21.91 -19.71 15.84
N PHE A 27 22.29 -19.37 17.07
CA PHE A 27 23.57 -19.78 17.64
C PHE A 27 23.52 -21.28 17.90
N ALA A 28 24.20 -22.05 17.07
CA ALA A 28 24.46 -23.44 17.33
C ALA A 28 25.48 -23.54 18.50
N GLN A 29 25.01 -23.94 19.68
CA GLN A 29 25.88 -24.38 20.76
C GLN A 29 26.43 -25.77 20.41
N GLY A 30 27.69 -25.83 20.06
CA GLY A 30 28.44 -27.07 19.96
C GLY A 30 28.69 -27.69 21.34
N PRO A 31 28.85 -29.02 21.45
CA PRO A 31 29.03 -29.69 22.73
C PRO A 31 30.32 -29.26 23.40
N VAL A 32 30.17 -28.72 24.60
CA VAL A 32 31.32 -28.37 25.48
C VAL A 32 31.99 -29.66 25.95
N LYS A 33 33.24 -29.88 25.56
CA LYS A 33 34.11 -30.92 26.14
C LYS A 33 34.43 -30.56 27.59
N PRO A 34 34.35 -31.49 28.57
CA PRO A 34 34.78 -31.23 29.92
C PRO A 34 36.32 -31.03 29.97
N GLY A 35 36.72 -29.85 30.44
CA GLY A 35 38.12 -29.55 30.71
C GLY A 35 38.65 -30.29 31.96
N PRO A 36 39.97 -30.44 32.06
CA PRO A 36 40.56 -31.22 33.13
C PRO A 36 40.35 -30.56 34.51
N VAL A 37 39.99 -31.42 35.48
CA VAL A 37 39.86 -31.07 36.90
C VAL A 37 41.19 -30.55 37.45
N GLN A 38 41.22 -29.30 37.90
CA GLN A 38 42.36 -28.75 38.65
C GLN A 38 42.35 -29.27 40.09
N PRO A 39 43.50 -29.61 40.64
CA PRO A 39 43.60 -30.08 42.02
C PRO A 39 43.32 -28.95 43.02
N ALA A 40 42.71 -29.30 44.15
CA ALA A 40 42.35 -28.42 45.25
C ALA A 40 43.50 -27.51 45.71
N ALA A 41 43.20 -26.22 45.80
CA ALA A 41 44.13 -25.23 46.34
C ALA A 41 44.30 -25.43 47.85
N ALA A 42 45.54 -25.31 48.28
CA ALA A 42 45.98 -25.35 49.69
C ALA A 42 45.36 -24.19 50.51
N PRO A 43 45.18 -24.32 51.84
CA PRO A 43 44.63 -23.28 52.69
C PRO A 43 45.52 -22.02 52.73
N VAL A 44 44.90 -20.87 52.41
CA VAL A 44 45.55 -19.55 52.51
C VAL A 44 45.68 -19.14 53.98
N PRO A 45 46.82 -18.67 54.43
CA PRO A 45 47.00 -18.20 55.81
C PRO A 45 46.23 -16.88 56.02
N SER A 46 45.43 -16.85 57.09
CA SER A 46 44.77 -15.65 57.60
C SER A 46 45.77 -14.68 58.21
N GLY A 47 46.16 -13.67 57.46
CA GLY A 47 46.97 -12.55 57.91
C GLY A 47 46.49 -11.27 57.22
N GLY A 48 45.58 -10.57 57.89
CA GLY A 48 45.06 -9.31 57.39
C GLY A 48 46.05 -8.18 57.50
N ALA A 49 46.58 -7.74 56.35
CA ALA A 49 47.07 -6.36 56.23
C ALA A 49 45.90 -5.50 55.57
N PRO A 50 45.74 -4.25 55.97
CA PRO A 50 44.73 -3.39 55.31
C PRO A 50 45.12 -3.22 53.85
N SER A 51 44.30 -3.77 52.97
CA SER A 51 44.42 -3.60 51.52
C SER A 51 44.23 -2.12 51.19
N THR A 52 45.32 -1.40 51.01
CA THR A 52 45.28 -0.08 50.36
C THR A 52 44.90 -0.32 48.91
N ALA A 53 43.64 -0.08 48.61
CA ALA A 53 43.16 -0.14 47.24
C ALA A 53 43.99 0.79 46.34
N PRO A 54 44.37 0.39 45.12
CA PRO A 54 45.11 1.25 44.22
C PRO A 54 44.38 2.59 43.99
N PRO A 55 45.09 3.71 43.78
CA PRO A 55 44.48 5.01 43.52
C PRO A 55 43.58 4.96 42.30
N MET A 56 42.49 5.69 42.34
CA MET A 56 41.53 5.79 41.22
C MET A 56 42.20 6.49 40.03
N PRO A 57 41.81 6.15 38.78
CA PRO A 57 42.25 6.89 37.62
C PRO A 57 41.92 8.39 37.76
N PRO A 58 42.73 9.30 37.21
CA PRO A 58 42.53 10.75 37.37
C PRO A 58 41.22 11.27 36.77
N ASP A 59 40.64 10.54 35.82
CA ASP A 59 39.39 10.90 35.13
C ASP A 59 38.14 10.20 35.70
N TYR A 60 38.26 9.55 36.85
CA TYR A 60 37.12 8.87 37.47
C TYR A 60 36.12 9.86 38.08
N VAL A 61 34.88 9.86 37.53
CA VAL A 61 33.76 10.60 38.06
C VAL A 61 32.80 9.61 38.73
N PRO A 62 32.55 9.70 40.03
CA PRO A 62 31.64 8.81 40.73
C PRO A 62 30.19 9.03 40.22
N ALA A 63 29.45 7.94 40.11
CA ALA A 63 28.06 8.01 39.72
C ALA A 63 27.20 8.69 40.80
N SER A 64 26.15 9.44 40.36
CA SER A 64 25.25 10.13 41.29
C SER A 64 24.32 9.15 42.01
N THR A 65 24.15 9.35 43.31
CA THR A 65 23.14 8.65 44.14
C THR A 65 21.86 9.45 44.34
N THR A 66 21.76 10.65 43.72
CA THR A 66 20.56 11.50 43.82
C THR A 66 19.40 10.89 43.05
N LEU A 67 18.26 10.69 43.72
CA LEU A 67 17.06 10.15 43.07
C LEU A 67 16.41 11.17 42.12
N VAL A 68 15.89 10.68 41.03
CA VAL A 68 15.14 11.47 40.02
C VAL A 68 13.65 11.33 40.29
N PRO A 69 12.86 12.42 40.23
CA PRO A 69 11.41 12.31 40.32
C PRO A 69 10.85 11.37 39.25
N VAL A 70 10.06 10.38 39.67
CA VAL A 70 9.39 9.46 38.73
C VAL A 70 8.27 10.21 38.02
N PRO A 71 8.25 10.27 36.67
CA PRO A 71 7.29 11.07 35.94
C PRO A 71 5.95 10.32 35.78
N ASN A 72 5.28 10.00 36.89
CA ASN A 72 4.02 9.26 36.91
C ASN A 72 2.87 9.93 36.13
N ASP A 73 2.99 11.22 35.82
CA ASP A 73 2.03 11.94 34.98
C ASP A 73 2.04 11.44 33.54
N LEU A 74 3.12 10.78 33.11
CA LEU A 74 3.20 10.14 31.79
C LEU A 74 2.24 8.95 31.64
N LEU A 75 1.82 8.33 32.74
CA LEU A 75 0.86 7.21 32.76
C LEU A 75 -0.58 7.65 32.86
N LYS A 76 -0.84 8.92 33.23
CA LYS A 76 -2.19 9.43 33.42
C LYS A 76 -2.83 9.91 32.14
N ALA A 77 -4.13 9.71 32.01
CA ALA A 77 -4.93 10.36 30.99
C ALA A 77 -5.11 11.85 31.33
N SER A 78 -4.96 12.70 30.31
CA SER A 78 -5.24 14.15 30.42
C SER A 78 -6.67 14.43 30.00
N GLU A 79 -7.37 15.33 30.72
CA GLU A 79 -8.67 15.80 30.26
C GLU A 79 -8.57 16.48 28.89
N GLY A 80 -9.40 16.03 27.93
CA GLY A 80 -9.31 16.49 26.53
C GLY A 80 -8.10 15.96 25.76
N GLY A 81 -7.38 14.99 26.32
CA GLY A 81 -6.24 14.34 25.65
C GLY A 81 -6.67 13.52 24.42
N LEU A 82 -5.69 13.22 23.57
CA LEU A 82 -5.87 12.45 22.35
C LEU A 82 -6.21 10.99 22.68
N THR A 83 -7.27 10.47 22.05
CA THR A 83 -7.67 9.05 22.16
C THR A 83 -7.22 8.26 20.93
N ALA A 84 -7.16 6.93 21.06
CA ALA A 84 -6.88 6.04 19.94
C ALA A 84 -7.88 6.23 18.80
N GLU A 85 -9.16 6.44 19.13
CA GLU A 85 -10.24 6.64 18.18
C GLU A 85 -10.09 7.97 17.40
N GLN A 86 -9.74 9.05 18.08
CA GLN A 86 -9.49 10.36 17.46
C GLN A 86 -8.26 10.30 16.55
N THR A 87 -7.19 9.62 17.00
CA THR A 87 -5.98 9.40 16.21
C THR A 87 -6.30 8.64 14.92
N ALA A 88 -7.04 7.56 15.04
CA ALA A 88 -7.45 6.72 13.92
C ALA A 88 -8.32 7.48 12.92
N LYS A 89 -9.33 8.21 13.41
CA LYS A 89 -10.22 9.03 12.57
C LYS A 89 -9.44 10.06 11.77
N ARG A 90 -8.52 10.77 12.42
CA ARG A 90 -7.70 11.76 11.76
C ARG A 90 -6.72 11.10 10.76
N ALA A 91 -6.10 9.98 11.13
CA ALA A 91 -5.23 9.21 10.24
C ALA A 91 -5.97 8.77 8.97
N ALA A 92 -7.18 8.21 9.08
CA ALA A 92 -7.97 7.80 7.93
C ALA A 92 -8.36 8.98 7.01
N GLN A 93 -8.62 10.16 7.58
CA GLN A 93 -9.02 11.36 6.83
C GLN A 93 -7.84 12.06 6.13
N THR A 94 -6.66 12.00 6.71
CA THR A 94 -5.50 12.77 6.24
C THR A 94 -4.47 11.94 5.48
N SER A 95 -4.55 10.60 5.55
CA SER A 95 -3.59 9.68 4.93
C SER A 95 -3.39 9.95 3.44
N TYR A 96 -2.13 10.07 3.02
CA TYR A 96 -1.77 10.15 1.60
C TYR A 96 -2.05 8.86 0.84
N GLN A 97 -2.01 7.71 1.51
CA GLN A 97 -2.37 6.43 0.89
C GLN A 97 -3.86 6.37 0.56
N ALA A 98 -4.71 6.83 1.49
CA ALA A 98 -6.15 6.95 1.23
C ALA A 98 -6.44 7.96 0.11
N LYS A 99 -5.77 9.13 0.09
CA LYS A 99 -5.89 10.12 -0.98
C LYS A 99 -5.44 9.56 -2.33
N ALA A 100 -4.34 8.80 -2.38
CA ALA A 100 -3.89 8.16 -3.62
C ALA A 100 -4.91 7.14 -4.13
N ALA A 101 -5.55 6.38 -3.24
CA ALA A 101 -6.62 5.45 -3.61
C ALA A 101 -7.87 6.19 -4.13
N ASP A 102 -8.22 7.34 -3.56
CA ASP A 102 -9.31 8.19 -4.05
C ASP A 102 -9.02 8.74 -5.46
N GLU A 103 -7.78 9.15 -5.76
CA GLU A 103 -7.40 9.59 -7.10
C GLU A 103 -7.38 8.42 -8.10
N ASN A 104 -7.01 7.21 -7.68
CA ASN A 104 -7.13 6.02 -8.51
C ASN A 104 -8.61 5.71 -8.83
N LEU A 105 -9.51 5.87 -7.86
CA LEU A 105 -10.95 5.74 -8.07
C LEU A 105 -11.46 6.80 -9.08
N ARG A 106 -11.03 8.06 -8.96
CA ARG A 106 -11.36 9.10 -9.96
C ARG A 106 -10.86 8.74 -11.35
N GLY A 107 -9.65 8.19 -11.45
CA GLY A 107 -9.11 7.68 -12.71
C GLY A 107 -9.93 6.53 -13.28
N ALA A 108 -10.45 5.64 -12.43
CA ALA A 108 -11.35 4.56 -12.83
C ALA A 108 -12.72 5.11 -13.31
N ALA A 109 -13.28 6.11 -12.62
CA ALA A 109 -14.51 6.79 -13.06
C ALA A 109 -14.35 7.42 -14.45
N ALA A 110 -13.23 8.11 -14.69
CA ALA A 110 -12.95 8.69 -16.01
C ALA A 110 -12.83 7.61 -17.12
N ARG A 111 -12.39 6.39 -16.77
CA ARG A 111 -12.38 5.25 -17.72
C ARG A 111 -13.79 4.76 -18.03
N VAL A 112 -14.70 4.78 -17.04
CA VAL A 112 -16.13 4.48 -17.27
C VAL A 112 -16.75 5.53 -18.19
N ASP A 113 -16.48 6.82 -17.96
CA ASP A 113 -16.96 7.90 -18.85
C ASP A 113 -16.41 7.72 -20.27
N SER A 114 -15.13 7.37 -20.41
CA SER A 114 -14.50 7.08 -21.71
C SER A 114 -15.15 5.88 -22.40
N ALA A 115 -15.50 4.83 -21.64
CA ALA A 115 -16.21 3.66 -22.18
C ALA A 115 -17.64 4.01 -22.61
N TRP A 116 -18.31 4.90 -21.86
CA TRP A 116 -19.64 5.40 -22.22
C TRP A 116 -19.64 6.23 -23.51
N VAL A 117 -18.61 7.06 -23.73
CA VAL A 117 -18.47 7.85 -24.97
C VAL A 117 -18.43 6.94 -26.22
N ALA A 118 -17.99 5.69 -26.08
CA ALA A 118 -18.01 4.73 -27.19
C ALA A 118 -19.43 4.40 -27.72
N PHE A 119 -20.51 4.67 -26.94
CA PHE A 119 -21.88 4.57 -27.37
C PHE A 119 -22.31 5.72 -28.30
N LEU A 120 -21.58 6.83 -28.34
CA LEU A 120 -21.91 7.93 -29.22
C LEU A 120 -21.41 7.64 -30.63
N PRO A 121 -22.17 8.11 -31.67
CA PRO A 121 -21.69 8.06 -33.05
C PRO A 121 -20.34 8.78 -33.17
N ARG A 122 -19.40 8.18 -33.88
CA ARG A 122 -18.08 8.77 -34.13
C ARG A 122 -18.17 9.81 -35.23
N LEU A 123 -17.99 11.07 -34.86
CA LEU A 123 -17.87 12.19 -35.80
C LEU A 123 -16.39 12.46 -36.06
N SER A 124 -16.00 12.50 -37.34
CA SER A 124 -14.64 12.90 -37.76
C SER A 124 -14.72 13.95 -38.86
N GLY A 125 -13.80 14.91 -38.82
CA GLY A 125 -13.64 15.93 -39.86
C GLY A 125 -12.21 15.83 -40.44
N THR A 126 -12.11 15.83 -41.76
CA THR A 126 -10.83 15.84 -42.47
C THR A 126 -10.79 17.02 -43.40
N ALA A 127 -9.70 17.80 -43.34
CA ALA A 127 -9.37 18.84 -44.30
C ALA A 127 -8.01 18.53 -44.89
N SER A 128 -7.95 18.43 -46.20
CA SER A 128 -6.69 18.17 -46.88
C SER A 128 -6.50 19.04 -48.12
N TYR A 129 -5.25 19.41 -48.38
CA TYR A 129 -4.81 20.02 -49.62
C TYR A 129 -3.73 19.12 -50.21
N THR A 130 -3.93 18.78 -51.49
CA THR A 130 -2.97 17.97 -52.25
C THR A 130 -2.60 18.69 -53.54
N ARG A 131 -1.31 18.88 -53.77
CA ARG A 131 -0.76 19.34 -55.03
C ARG A 131 -0.23 18.12 -55.80
N LEU A 132 -0.83 17.84 -56.96
CA LEU A 132 -0.35 16.81 -57.87
C LEU A 132 0.87 17.31 -58.68
N SER A 133 1.73 16.41 -59.06
CA SER A 133 2.77 16.69 -60.04
C SER A 133 2.16 16.88 -61.44
N ASN A 134 2.82 17.67 -62.29
CA ASN A 134 2.37 17.78 -63.65
C ASN A 134 2.49 16.44 -64.37
N PHE A 135 1.46 16.07 -65.07
CA PHE A 135 1.45 14.95 -65.98
C PHE A 135 0.64 15.31 -67.25
N THR A 136 0.95 14.66 -68.38
CA THR A 136 0.20 14.87 -69.59
C THR A 136 -1.02 13.94 -69.60
N PRO A 137 -2.25 14.47 -69.52
CA PRO A 137 -3.44 13.61 -69.60
C PRO A 137 -3.48 12.88 -70.93
N PRO A 138 -3.96 11.63 -70.97
CA PRO A 138 -4.18 10.97 -72.24
C PRO A 138 -5.29 11.72 -72.99
N SER A 139 -5.05 12.06 -74.24
CA SER A 139 -6.05 12.60 -75.15
C SER A 139 -6.93 11.45 -75.67
N PHE A 140 -8.20 11.48 -75.32
CA PHE A 140 -9.16 10.54 -75.85
C PHE A 140 -9.72 11.05 -77.19
N GLY A 141 -9.48 10.33 -78.26
CA GLY A 141 -10.10 10.58 -79.57
C GLY A 141 -9.55 11.77 -80.32
N SER A 142 -8.27 11.70 -80.76
CA SER A 142 -7.86 12.54 -81.87
C SER A 142 -8.70 12.15 -83.09
N GLY A 143 -9.71 12.97 -83.39
CA GLY A 143 -10.61 12.71 -84.49
C GLY A 143 -12.08 12.41 -84.14
N SER A 144 -12.46 12.63 -82.86
CA SER A 144 -13.90 12.61 -82.52
C SER A 144 -14.63 13.74 -83.23
N LEU A 145 -15.66 13.41 -83.98
CA LEU A 145 -16.48 14.38 -84.68
C LEU A 145 -17.58 14.93 -83.76
N VAL A 146 -17.63 16.26 -83.61
CA VAL A 146 -18.60 16.95 -82.78
C VAL A 146 -19.38 17.90 -83.65
N ALA A 147 -20.71 17.92 -83.53
CA ALA A 147 -21.56 18.85 -84.23
C ALA A 147 -21.49 20.25 -83.58
N THR A 148 -21.14 21.31 -84.30
CA THR A 148 -20.95 22.64 -83.77
C THR A 148 -22.21 23.46 -83.55
N THR A 149 -23.30 23.13 -84.25
CA THR A 149 -24.48 23.99 -84.30
C THR A 149 -25.80 23.26 -84.05
N ALA A 150 -25.85 21.95 -83.83
CA ALA A 150 -27.05 21.20 -83.55
C ALA A 150 -27.49 21.35 -82.10
N PRO A 151 -28.77 21.65 -81.83
CA PRO A 151 -29.32 21.66 -80.48
C PRO A 151 -29.17 20.26 -79.84
N SER A 152 -29.02 20.27 -78.54
CA SER A 152 -28.92 18.98 -77.81
C SER A 152 -30.13 18.08 -78.04
N GLY A 153 -29.90 16.83 -78.44
CA GLY A 153 -30.99 15.87 -78.76
C GLY A 153 -31.39 15.79 -80.23
N THR A 154 -30.83 16.54 -81.15
CA THR A 154 -31.06 16.43 -82.57
C THR A 154 -30.30 15.30 -83.25
N PHE A 155 -30.97 14.58 -84.18
CA PHE A 155 -30.28 13.61 -84.99
C PHE A 155 -29.38 14.32 -86.01
N LEU A 156 -28.09 13.93 -86.07
CA LEU A 156 -27.15 14.46 -87.06
C LEU A 156 -27.44 13.84 -88.39
N ASN A 157 -27.37 14.66 -89.47
CA ASN A 157 -27.54 14.23 -90.86
C ASN A 157 -26.29 14.49 -91.69
N ALA A 158 -26.21 14.01 -92.90
CA ALA A 158 -25.02 14.12 -93.73
C ALA A 158 -24.56 15.58 -94.04
N THR A 159 -25.45 16.56 -93.78
CA THR A 159 -25.13 17.99 -93.95
C THR A 159 -24.82 18.75 -92.65
N SER A 160 -24.85 18.06 -91.50
CA SER A 160 -24.52 18.68 -90.23
C SER A 160 -23.01 19.05 -90.21
N PRO A 161 -22.63 20.30 -89.89
CA PRO A 161 -21.22 20.67 -89.81
C PRO A 161 -20.58 19.96 -88.66
N LEU A 162 -19.59 19.15 -88.95
CA LEU A 162 -18.83 18.34 -88.01
C LEU A 162 -17.41 18.89 -87.94
N ILE A 163 -16.88 19.08 -86.76
CA ILE A 163 -15.45 19.40 -86.51
C ILE A 163 -14.80 18.26 -85.72
N ALA A 164 -13.53 18.02 -85.97
CA ALA A 164 -12.76 17.10 -85.14
C ALA A 164 -12.26 17.87 -83.91
N GLU A 165 -12.77 17.56 -82.78
CA GLU A 165 -12.33 18.14 -81.53
C GLU A 165 -11.75 17.06 -80.61
N ALA A 166 -10.63 17.38 -80.01
CA ALA A 166 -10.05 16.48 -79.00
C ALA A 166 -10.72 16.68 -77.65
N PHE A 167 -11.27 15.61 -77.09
CA PHE A 167 -11.77 15.66 -75.74
C PHE A 167 -10.55 15.71 -74.77
N VAL A 168 -10.35 16.88 -74.18
CA VAL A 168 -9.26 17.11 -73.23
C VAL A 168 -9.84 17.09 -71.82
N ILE A 169 -9.37 16.19 -70.99
CA ILE A 169 -9.70 16.19 -69.58
C ILE A 169 -8.90 17.33 -68.91
N PRO A 170 -9.56 18.31 -68.27
CA PRO A 170 -8.85 19.40 -67.60
C PRO A 170 -7.96 18.87 -66.48
N LEU A 171 -6.69 19.28 -66.47
CA LEU A 171 -5.74 18.90 -65.45
C LEU A 171 -5.92 19.80 -64.22
N VAL A 172 -6.46 19.24 -63.17
CA VAL A 172 -6.64 19.96 -61.88
C VAL A 172 -5.56 19.48 -60.91
N LEU A 173 -4.47 20.27 -60.79
CA LEU A 173 -3.33 19.96 -59.99
C LEU A 173 -3.53 20.25 -58.49
N ASN A 174 -4.35 21.27 -58.17
CA ASN A 174 -4.64 21.63 -56.77
C ASN A 174 -5.95 20.95 -56.35
N GLN A 175 -5.89 20.19 -55.28
CA GLN A 175 -7.05 19.47 -54.76
C GLN A 175 -7.27 19.83 -53.30
N TRP A 176 -8.46 20.31 -52.99
CA TRP A 176 -8.93 20.59 -51.68
C TRP A 176 -10.07 19.63 -51.31
N LEU A 177 -10.04 19.09 -50.14
CA LEU A 177 -11.07 18.18 -49.65
C LEU A 177 -11.40 18.53 -48.20
N PHE A 178 -12.68 18.82 -47.94
CA PHE A 178 -13.27 18.86 -46.61
C PHE A 178 -14.28 17.73 -46.51
N GLN A 179 -14.08 16.84 -45.55
CA GLN A 179 -14.97 15.69 -45.33
C GLN A 179 -15.43 15.67 -43.87
N ALA A 180 -16.71 15.59 -43.63
CA ALA A 180 -17.29 15.27 -42.35
C ALA A 180 -17.89 13.85 -42.43
N ARG A 181 -17.48 12.97 -41.51
CA ARG A 181 -17.95 11.59 -41.49
C ARG A 181 -18.55 11.24 -40.14
N VAL A 182 -19.73 10.65 -40.13
CA VAL A 182 -20.37 10.04 -38.97
C VAL A 182 -20.38 8.53 -39.15
N VAL A 183 -19.95 7.79 -38.12
CA VAL A 183 -19.96 6.32 -38.11
C VAL A 183 -20.68 5.82 -36.88
N VAL A 184 -21.62 4.92 -37.05
CA VAL A 184 -22.42 4.24 -36.01
C VAL A 184 -22.07 2.75 -36.05
N PRO A 185 -21.28 2.20 -35.08
CA PRO A 185 -20.89 0.80 -35.07
C PRO A 185 -22.01 -0.09 -34.50
N ILE A 186 -22.96 -0.50 -35.34
CA ILE A 186 -24.19 -1.18 -34.91
C ILE A 186 -23.92 -2.49 -34.17
N SER A 187 -23.05 -3.35 -34.71
CA SER A 187 -22.76 -4.64 -34.08
C SER A 187 -21.96 -4.49 -32.79
N ASP A 188 -21.06 -3.48 -32.71
CA ASP A 188 -20.22 -3.26 -31.55
C ASP A 188 -21.04 -2.84 -30.32
N TYR A 189 -22.19 -2.21 -30.50
CA TYR A 189 -23.06 -1.89 -29.37
C TYR A 189 -23.49 -3.13 -28.58
N PHE A 190 -23.74 -4.24 -29.26
CA PHE A 190 -24.21 -5.47 -28.64
C PHE A 190 -23.05 -6.35 -28.12
N PHE A 191 -21.98 -6.46 -28.90
CA PHE A 191 -20.94 -7.45 -28.64
C PHE A 191 -19.72 -6.89 -27.91
N LYS A 192 -19.38 -5.61 -28.11
CA LYS A 192 -18.11 -5.04 -27.63
C LYS A 192 -18.29 -3.87 -26.66
N ILE A 193 -19.07 -2.84 -27.05
CA ILE A 193 -19.16 -1.58 -26.31
C ILE A 193 -19.81 -1.79 -24.96
N ASN A 194 -20.95 -2.53 -24.92
CA ASN A 194 -21.64 -2.83 -23.67
C ASN A 194 -20.75 -3.63 -22.71
N GLN A 195 -20.07 -4.67 -23.19
CA GLN A 195 -19.19 -5.50 -22.36
C GLN A 195 -18.00 -4.70 -21.84
N ASN A 196 -17.42 -3.81 -22.67
CA ASN A 196 -16.34 -2.94 -22.25
C ASN A 196 -16.79 -1.93 -21.19
N TYR A 197 -17.99 -1.37 -21.33
CA TYR A 197 -18.57 -0.47 -20.33
C TYR A 197 -18.83 -1.18 -19.00
N GLU A 198 -19.40 -2.39 -19.02
CA GLU A 198 -19.59 -3.20 -17.83
C GLU A 198 -18.25 -3.58 -17.17
N SER A 199 -17.23 -3.96 -17.95
CA SER A 199 -15.88 -4.22 -17.43
C SER A 199 -15.29 -2.98 -16.74
N ALA A 200 -15.48 -1.79 -17.32
CA ALA A 200 -15.03 -0.54 -16.73
C ALA A 200 -15.76 -0.23 -15.41
N ILE A 201 -17.07 -0.45 -15.31
CA ILE A 201 -17.85 -0.29 -14.08
C ILE A 201 -17.34 -1.24 -13.00
N ARG A 202 -17.17 -2.53 -13.31
CA ARG A 202 -16.66 -3.49 -12.31
C ARG A 202 -15.24 -3.15 -11.86
N SER A 203 -14.42 -2.66 -12.76
CA SER A 203 -13.08 -2.15 -12.40
C SER A 203 -13.20 -0.91 -11.48
N GLN A 204 -14.12 0.01 -11.73
CA GLN A 204 -14.38 1.15 -10.84
C GLN A 204 -14.85 0.69 -9.46
N ASP A 205 -15.75 -0.31 -9.37
CA ASP A 205 -16.20 -0.89 -8.11
C ASP A 205 -15.02 -1.44 -7.31
N ALA A 206 -14.07 -2.14 -7.97
CA ALA A 206 -12.87 -2.63 -7.32
C ALA A 206 -12.04 -1.49 -6.71
N TYR A 207 -11.76 -0.42 -7.46
CA TYR A 207 -11.04 0.76 -6.94
C TYR A 207 -11.80 1.47 -5.81
N ARG A 208 -13.13 1.45 -5.84
CA ARG A 208 -13.95 1.98 -4.75
C ARG A 208 -13.76 1.16 -3.46
N PHE A 209 -13.75 -0.15 -3.56
CA PHE A 209 -13.50 -1.03 -2.43
C PHE A 209 -12.06 -0.89 -1.92
N ASP A 210 -11.08 -0.74 -2.81
CA ASP A 210 -9.68 -0.47 -2.44
C ASP A 210 -9.54 0.85 -1.68
N ALA A 211 -10.27 1.90 -2.07
CA ALA A 211 -10.25 3.18 -1.36
C ALA A 211 -10.79 3.05 0.07
N ILE A 212 -11.84 2.26 0.29
CA ILE A 212 -12.37 1.94 1.62
C ILE A 212 -11.32 1.16 2.44
N THR A 213 -10.70 0.16 1.83
CA THR A 213 -9.64 -0.65 2.44
C THR A 213 -8.48 0.22 2.90
N GLN A 214 -7.98 1.14 2.07
CA GLN A 214 -6.86 2.01 2.44
C GLN A 214 -7.20 2.96 3.61
N ARG A 215 -8.44 3.42 3.70
CA ARG A 215 -8.91 4.19 4.87
C ARG A 215 -8.95 3.34 6.13
N ALA A 216 -9.42 2.09 6.04
CA ALA A 216 -9.45 1.16 7.17
C ALA A 216 -8.03 0.80 7.66
N ILE A 217 -7.09 0.53 6.74
CA ILE A 217 -5.68 0.33 7.07
C ILE A 217 -5.10 1.56 7.78
N SER A 218 -5.37 2.76 7.27
CA SER A 218 -4.89 4.00 7.90
C SER A 218 -5.49 4.22 9.29
N TRP A 219 -6.75 3.85 9.48
CA TRP A 219 -7.43 3.86 10.76
C TRP A 219 -6.77 2.90 11.77
N ALA A 220 -6.58 1.63 11.40
CA ALA A 220 -5.93 0.64 12.25
C ALA A 220 -4.49 1.05 12.61
N ASN A 221 -3.72 1.53 11.62
CA ASN A 221 -2.36 2.03 11.83
C ASN A 221 -2.31 3.24 12.77
N GLY A 222 -3.31 4.13 12.71
CA GLY A 222 -3.44 5.26 13.64
C GLY A 222 -3.60 4.79 15.09
N LYS A 223 -4.45 3.79 15.35
CA LYS A 223 -4.61 3.19 16.71
C LYS A 223 -3.34 2.49 17.18
N ILE A 224 -2.70 1.71 16.29
CA ILE A 224 -1.45 1.00 16.62
C ILE A 224 -0.35 2.00 16.97
N ALA A 225 -0.18 3.06 16.18
CA ALA A 225 0.79 4.11 16.47
C ALA A 225 0.53 4.77 17.82
N TYR A 226 -0.74 5.07 18.14
CA TYR A 226 -1.13 5.65 19.42
C TYR A 226 -0.78 4.75 20.61
N TYR A 227 -1.14 3.46 20.58
CA TYR A 227 -0.81 2.53 21.68
C TYR A 227 0.70 2.26 21.77
N THR A 228 1.42 2.27 20.65
CA THR A 228 2.89 2.19 20.64
C THR A 228 3.53 3.41 21.30
N TRP A 229 2.98 4.60 21.08
CA TRP A 229 3.41 5.82 21.75
C TRP A 229 3.13 5.78 23.26
N LEU A 230 1.95 5.34 23.67
CA LEU A 230 1.64 5.17 25.11
C LEU A 230 2.59 4.18 25.78
N ARG A 231 2.92 3.06 25.12
CA ARG A 231 3.91 2.09 25.59
C ARG A 231 5.29 2.74 25.79
N ALA A 232 5.74 3.53 24.83
CA ALA A 232 7.05 4.20 24.93
C ALA A 232 7.09 5.22 26.08
N ARG A 233 6.01 5.97 26.30
CA ARG A 233 5.87 6.88 27.44
C ARG A 233 5.91 6.13 28.80
N GLY A 234 5.22 4.99 28.89
CA GLY A 234 5.30 4.11 30.06
C GLY A 234 6.70 3.56 30.29
N GLY A 235 7.43 3.29 29.20
CA GLY A 235 8.82 2.86 29.27
C GLY A 235 9.76 3.86 29.96
N ILE A 236 9.53 5.17 29.81
CA ILE A 236 10.29 6.21 30.54
C ILE A 236 10.10 6.04 32.06
N VAL A 237 8.84 5.82 32.48
CA VAL A 237 8.52 5.66 33.91
C VAL A 237 9.28 4.47 34.50
N VAL A 238 9.23 3.31 33.83
CA VAL A 238 9.92 2.10 34.26
C VAL A 238 11.45 2.29 34.27
N ALA A 239 11.99 2.98 33.25
CA ALA A 239 13.44 3.24 33.19
C ALA A 239 13.91 4.19 34.33
N VAL A 240 13.12 5.22 34.67
CA VAL A 240 13.44 6.14 35.77
C VAL A 240 13.31 5.44 37.11
N GLU A 241 12.31 4.57 37.33
CA GLU A 241 12.22 3.73 38.51
C GLU A 241 13.43 2.82 38.65
N ALA A 242 13.82 2.13 37.58
CA ALA A 242 15.02 1.28 37.57
C ALA A 242 16.30 2.07 37.88
N LEU A 243 16.46 3.27 37.32
CA LEU A 243 17.59 4.16 37.66
C LEU A 243 17.59 4.51 39.16
N ASN A 244 16.45 4.81 39.74
CA ASN A 244 16.32 5.12 41.16
C ASN A 244 16.66 3.89 42.04
N ASP A 245 16.22 2.69 41.63
CA ASP A 245 16.56 1.45 42.33
C ASP A 245 18.08 1.22 42.28
N GLN A 246 18.74 1.42 41.12
CA GLN A 246 20.20 1.30 41.00
C GLN A 246 20.98 2.36 41.82
N ARG A 247 20.53 3.60 41.85
CA ARG A 247 21.12 4.67 42.68
C ARG A 247 21.00 4.39 44.16
N THR A 248 19.87 3.81 44.59
CA THR A 248 19.65 3.37 45.97
C THR A 248 20.59 2.23 46.29
N HIS A 249 20.74 1.24 45.42
CA HIS A 249 21.71 0.14 45.58
C HIS A 249 23.16 0.66 45.67
N LEU A 250 23.56 1.61 44.83
CA LEU A 250 24.88 2.22 44.90
C LEU A 250 25.11 2.87 46.26
N LYS A 251 24.14 3.61 46.80
CA LYS A 251 24.22 4.21 48.12
C LYS A 251 24.34 3.15 49.22
N ASP A 252 23.54 2.08 49.15
CA ASP A 252 23.58 0.96 50.08
C ASP A 252 24.98 0.25 50.02
N ALA A 253 25.52 0.02 48.82
CA ALA A 253 26.83 -0.56 48.61
C ALA A 253 27.96 0.34 49.15
N GLN A 254 27.91 1.65 48.98
CA GLN A 254 28.86 2.61 49.55
C GLN A 254 28.82 2.59 51.10
N ASN A 255 27.62 2.53 51.70
CA ASN A 255 27.45 2.42 53.14
C ASN A 255 28.03 1.10 53.66
N GLN A 256 27.76 -0.03 53.02
CA GLN A 256 28.31 -1.35 53.40
C GLN A 256 29.84 -1.42 53.21
N PHE A 257 30.37 -0.77 52.19
CA PHE A 257 31.83 -0.63 52.03
C PHE A 257 32.46 0.17 53.15
N ALA A 258 31.84 1.28 53.58
CA ALA A 258 32.35 2.11 54.67
C ALA A 258 32.47 1.37 56.00
N VAL A 259 31.57 0.37 56.24
CA VAL A 259 31.59 -0.46 57.47
C VAL A 259 32.33 -1.81 57.25
N GLY A 260 32.92 -2.03 56.06
CA GLY A 260 33.74 -3.21 55.76
C GLY A 260 32.97 -4.47 55.36
N ASN A 261 31.66 -4.39 55.14
CA ASN A 261 30.78 -5.52 54.76
C ASN A 261 30.67 -5.72 53.26
N ALA A 262 31.07 -4.75 52.43
CA ALA A 262 31.13 -4.87 50.97
C ALA A 262 32.55 -4.59 50.45
N SER A 263 32.86 -5.13 49.27
CA SER A 263 34.14 -4.89 48.61
C SER A 263 34.07 -3.62 47.75
N ARG A 264 35.24 -3.06 47.42
CA ARG A 264 35.32 -1.98 46.41
C ARG A 264 34.81 -2.42 45.05
N ALA A 265 34.98 -3.70 44.70
CA ALA A 265 34.43 -4.25 43.44
C ALA A 265 32.91 -4.19 43.40
N ASP A 266 32.21 -4.35 44.52
CA ASP A 266 30.74 -4.24 44.60
C ASP A 266 30.30 -2.79 44.36
N VAL A 267 31.00 -1.80 44.93
CA VAL A 267 30.72 -0.38 44.65
C VAL A 267 30.93 -0.05 43.16
N MET A 268 32.05 -0.48 42.58
CA MET A 268 32.33 -0.25 41.14
C MET A 268 31.29 -0.92 40.25
N ARG A 269 30.82 -2.10 40.61
CA ARG A 269 29.73 -2.79 39.87
C ARG A 269 28.40 -2.00 39.93
N SER A 270 28.06 -1.51 41.10
CA SER A 270 26.85 -0.68 41.29
C SER A 270 26.96 0.63 40.51
N GLU A 271 28.13 1.27 40.45
CA GLU A 271 28.35 2.46 39.60
C GLU A 271 28.18 2.17 38.12
N THR A 272 28.68 1.02 37.65
CA THR A 272 28.47 0.57 36.26
C THR A 272 26.97 0.35 35.96
N ALA A 273 26.24 -0.23 36.92
CA ALA A 273 24.79 -0.44 36.78
C ALA A 273 24.03 0.88 36.73
N VAL A 274 24.38 1.89 37.53
CA VAL A 274 23.81 3.24 37.46
C VAL A 274 24.04 3.87 36.08
N ALA A 275 25.29 3.84 35.58
CA ALA A 275 25.61 4.39 34.26
C ALA A 275 24.82 3.69 33.13
N SER A 276 24.62 2.36 33.22
CA SER A 276 23.78 1.61 32.30
C SER A 276 22.29 2.00 32.38
N ALA A 277 21.77 2.24 33.57
CA ALA A 277 20.42 2.68 33.80
C ALA A 277 20.17 4.13 33.28
N GLU A 278 21.15 5.03 33.45
CA GLU A 278 21.12 6.38 32.88
C GLU A 278 20.99 6.34 31.35
N LEU A 279 21.79 5.50 30.69
CA LEU A 279 21.65 5.28 29.25
C LEU A 279 20.29 4.67 28.87
N ALA A 280 19.71 3.81 29.71
CA ALA A 280 18.39 3.23 29.46
C ALA A 280 17.28 4.31 29.53
N VAL A 281 17.36 5.26 30.45
CA VAL A 281 16.43 6.42 30.51
C VAL A 281 16.52 7.25 29.24
N GLU A 282 17.73 7.60 28.79
CA GLU A 282 17.91 8.37 27.56
C GLU A 282 17.35 7.64 26.33
N ARG A 283 17.56 6.33 26.24
CA ARG A 283 16.97 5.50 25.17
C ARG A 283 15.45 5.47 25.22
N ALA A 284 14.88 5.40 26.41
CA ALA A 284 13.41 5.41 26.59
C ALA A 284 12.82 6.76 26.17
N GLN A 285 13.47 7.88 26.49
CA GLN A 285 13.06 9.22 26.06
C GLN A 285 13.12 9.35 24.53
N ASN A 286 14.22 8.96 23.91
CA ASN A 286 14.38 8.98 22.46
C ASN A 286 13.34 8.10 21.75
N LEU A 287 12.97 6.95 22.32
CA LEU A 287 11.90 6.10 21.79
C LEU A 287 10.53 6.76 21.90
N ALA A 288 10.26 7.44 23.01
CA ALA A 288 9.00 8.15 23.19
C ALA A 288 8.86 9.32 22.21
N ASP A 289 9.92 10.08 21.97
CA ASP A 289 9.95 11.17 20.98
C ASP A 289 9.75 10.63 19.56
N LEU A 290 10.42 9.52 19.23
CA LEU A 290 10.26 8.86 17.93
C LEU A 290 8.81 8.40 17.71
N THR A 291 8.22 7.73 18.70
CA THR A 291 6.85 7.22 18.58
C THR A 291 5.82 8.35 18.60
N GLU A 292 6.06 9.44 19.34
CA GLU A 292 5.24 10.65 19.23
C GLU A 292 5.29 11.24 17.82
N LYS A 293 6.47 11.33 17.21
CA LYS A 293 6.61 11.76 15.82
C LYS A 293 5.87 10.83 14.85
N GLN A 294 5.87 9.52 15.09
CA GLN A 294 5.11 8.56 14.29
C GLN A 294 3.60 8.82 14.38
N VAL A 295 3.07 9.11 15.59
CA VAL A 295 1.66 9.50 15.76
C VAL A 295 1.35 10.80 15.01
N ARG A 296 2.22 11.82 15.11
CA ARG A 296 2.09 13.09 14.36
C ARG A 296 2.04 12.85 12.85
N VAL A 297 2.94 12.03 12.33
CA VAL A 297 2.98 11.67 10.91
C VAL A 297 1.71 10.91 10.50
N ALA A 298 1.25 9.96 11.30
CA ALA A 298 0.03 9.21 11.00
C ALA A 298 -1.21 10.11 10.90
N MET A 299 -1.29 11.14 11.77
CA MET A 299 -2.41 12.10 11.80
C MET A 299 -2.19 13.33 10.90
N HIS A 300 -1.00 13.50 10.32
CA HIS A 300 -0.56 14.76 9.67
C HIS A 300 -0.75 15.99 10.57
N ALA A 301 -0.43 15.80 11.88
CA ALA A 301 -0.47 16.88 12.87
C ALA A 301 0.72 17.83 12.71
N THR A 302 0.50 19.11 13.01
CA THR A 302 1.58 20.12 13.01
C THR A 302 2.50 19.91 14.22
N GLU A 303 3.73 20.40 14.15
CA GLU A 303 4.70 20.26 15.26
C GLU A 303 4.30 21.06 16.51
N ASP A 304 3.57 22.15 16.33
CA ASP A 304 3.10 23.02 17.42
C ASP A 304 1.93 22.42 18.22
N GLU A 305 1.26 21.39 17.71
CA GLU A 305 0.14 20.74 18.39
C GLU A 305 0.66 19.90 19.56
N LYS A 306 0.31 20.29 20.80
CA LYS A 306 0.69 19.52 22.00
C LYS A 306 -0.12 18.23 22.04
N LEU A 307 0.56 17.09 22.01
CA LEU A 307 -0.06 15.78 22.17
C LEU A 307 -0.03 15.38 23.65
N ALA A 308 -1.19 15.11 24.21
CA ALA A 308 -1.35 14.55 25.54
C ALA A 308 -2.23 13.30 25.46
N PRO A 309 -1.93 12.20 26.21
CA PRO A 309 -2.74 11.00 26.15
C PRO A 309 -4.11 11.22 26.80
N GLY A 310 -5.17 10.74 26.16
CA GLY A 310 -6.53 10.72 26.69
C GLY A 310 -6.95 9.37 27.27
N GLU A 311 -6.08 8.35 27.14
CA GLU A 311 -6.35 6.99 27.60
C GLU A 311 -5.19 6.45 28.44
N VAL A 312 -5.49 5.48 29.32
CA VAL A 312 -4.50 4.72 30.09
C VAL A 312 -4.43 3.27 29.59
N LEU A 313 -3.23 2.68 29.63
CA LEU A 313 -3.02 1.32 29.10
C LEU A 313 -3.60 0.20 29.98
N ASP A 314 -3.74 0.42 31.28
CA ASP A 314 -4.19 -0.57 32.26
C ASP A 314 -5.71 -0.67 32.40
N SER A 315 -6.49 0.14 31.64
CA SER A 315 -7.96 0.06 31.66
C SER A 315 -8.43 -1.33 31.26
N PRO A 316 -9.45 -1.88 31.93
CA PRO A 316 -10.00 -3.20 31.63
C PRO A 316 -10.43 -3.31 30.15
N LEU A 317 -10.10 -4.44 29.54
CA LEU A 317 -10.50 -4.76 28.18
C LEU A 317 -11.58 -5.85 28.20
N PRO A 318 -12.54 -5.81 27.27
CA PRO A 318 -13.51 -6.90 27.14
C PRO A 318 -12.78 -8.19 26.75
N PRO A 319 -13.22 -9.35 27.29
CA PRO A 319 -12.63 -10.65 26.93
C PRO A 319 -12.79 -10.92 25.43
N ALA A 320 -11.87 -11.70 24.86
CA ALA A 320 -11.98 -12.18 23.48
C ALA A 320 -13.04 -13.30 23.44
N GLU A 321 -14.30 -12.94 23.23
CA GLU A 321 -15.39 -13.90 23.06
C GLU A 321 -15.63 -14.17 21.58
N GLY A 322 -15.84 -15.45 21.20
CA GLY A 322 -16.30 -15.81 19.88
C GLY A 322 -15.76 -17.16 19.36
N ASN A 323 -16.39 -17.64 18.30
CA ASN A 323 -15.97 -18.84 17.58
C ASN A 323 -15.25 -18.39 16.29
N VAL A 324 -14.04 -18.90 16.07
CA VAL A 324 -13.23 -18.60 14.88
C VAL A 324 -14.04 -18.78 13.60
N LYS A 325 -14.85 -19.84 13.46
CA LYS A 325 -15.68 -20.06 12.27
C LYS A 325 -16.68 -18.93 12.01
N GLN A 326 -17.28 -18.36 13.06
CA GLN A 326 -18.19 -17.23 12.91
C GLN A 326 -17.44 -15.96 12.54
N MET A 327 -16.25 -15.78 13.11
CA MET A 327 -15.35 -14.66 12.77
C MET A 327 -14.89 -14.72 11.32
N THR A 328 -14.53 -15.91 10.81
CA THR A 328 -14.20 -16.09 9.39
C THR A 328 -15.38 -15.72 8.49
N ILE A 329 -16.60 -16.17 8.79
CA ILE A 329 -17.81 -15.81 8.02
C ILE A 329 -18.08 -14.29 8.09
N GLU A 330 -17.89 -13.66 9.26
CA GLU A 330 -17.99 -12.20 9.40
C GLU A 330 -16.98 -11.51 8.51
N ALA A 331 -15.70 -11.93 8.53
CA ALA A 331 -14.64 -11.39 7.72
C ALA A 331 -14.92 -11.53 6.21
N GLU A 332 -15.30 -12.72 5.75
CA GLU A 332 -15.62 -12.98 4.34
C GLU A 332 -16.74 -12.06 3.81
N SER A 333 -17.71 -11.70 4.65
CA SER A 333 -18.81 -10.83 4.25
C SER A 333 -18.48 -9.33 4.38
N SER A 334 -17.58 -8.96 5.30
CA SER A 334 -17.33 -7.57 5.69
C SER A 334 -16.09 -6.97 5.02
N ARG A 335 -15.07 -7.79 4.71
CA ARG A 335 -13.79 -7.33 4.17
C ARG A 335 -13.94 -6.78 2.74
N TYR A 336 -13.49 -5.57 2.54
CA TYR A 336 -13.57 -4.91 1.23
C TYR A 336 -12.48 -5.40 0.27
N GLU A 337 -11.42 -6.02 0.74
CA GLU A 337 -10.42 -6.69 -0.09
C GLU A 337 -11.03 -7.86 -0.87
N ILE A 338 -11.94 -8.62 -0.26
CA ILE A 338 -12.66 -9.70 -0.95
C ILE A 338 -13.59 -9.11 -2.00
N LYS A 339 -14.34 -8.05 -1.65
CA LYS A 339 -15.23 -7.36 -2.60
C LYS A 339 -14.47 -6.75 -3.78
N SER A 340 -13.27 -6.19 -3.52
CA SER A 340 -12.39 -5.69 -4.58
C SER A 340 -11.90 -6.82 -5.49
N ALA A 341 -11.48 -7.95 -4.92
CA ALA A 341 -11.05 -9.12 -5.67
C ALA A 341 -12.20 -9.73 -6.49
N ASP A 342 -13.42 -9.79 -5.93
CA ASP A 342 -14.64 -10.24 -6.65
C ASP A 342 -14.95 -9.31 -7.84
N ALA A 343 -14.92 -8.00 -7.63
CA ALA A 343 -15.17 -7.01 -8.69
C ALA A 343 -14.08 -7.05 -9.79
N ASN A 344 -12.83 -7.25 -9.42
CA ASN A 344 -11.73 -7.42 -10.38
C ASN A 344 -11.90 -8.69 -11.22
N ALA A 345 -12.33 -9.80 -10.61
CA ALA A 345 -12.62 -11.04 -11.34
C ALA A 345 -13.78 -10.86 -12.32
N GLU A 346 -14.86 -10.20 -11.90
CA GLU A 346 -15.98 -9.87 -12.79
C GLU A 346 -15.55 -8.96 -13.95
N ALA A 347 -14.72 -7.94 -13.68
CA ALA A 347 -14.17 -7.06 -14.72
C ALA A 347 -13.34 -7.84 -15.75
N ALA A 348 -12.53 -8.79 -15.28
CA ALA A 348 -11.71 -9.65 -16.15
C ALA A 348 -12.58 -10.57 -17.02
N HIS A 349 -13.63 -11.17 -16.46
CA HIS A 349 -14.58 -11.96 -17.25
C HIS A 349 -15.29 -11.13 -18.33
N LYS A 350 -15.69 -9.89 -18.02
CA LYS A 350 -16.25 -8.98 -19.02
C LYS A 350 -15.24 -8.60 -20.11
N ALA A 351 -13.97 -8.43 -19.75
CA ALA A 351 -12.91 -8.19 -20.72
C ALA A 351 -12.69 -9.37 -21.68
N VAL A 352 -12.90 -10.62 -21.23
CA VAL A 352 -12.91 -11.80 -22.12
C VAL A 352 -14.03 -11.68 -23.15
N GLU A 353 -15.25 -11.30 -22.74
CA GLU A 353 -16.37 -11.14 -23.66
C GLU A 353 -16.10 -10.04 -24.71
N VAL A 354 -15.42 -8.96 -24.34
CA VAL A 354 -14.95 -7.93 -25.27
C VAL A 354 -14.04 -8.54 -26.36
N GLN A 355 -13.13 -9.45 -25.98
CA GLN A 355 -12.24 -10.10 -26.95
C GLN A 355 -12.97 -11.11 -27.85
N LYS A 356 -13.99 -11.80 -27.33
CA LYS A 356 -14.85 -12.69 -28.13
C LYS A 356 -15.57 -11.95 -29.24
N ALA A 357 -15.88 -10.66 -29.05
CA ALA A 357 -16.47 -9.81 -30.10
C ALA A 357 -15.61 -9.74 -31.38
N GLY A 358 -14.29 -9.84 -31.25
CA GLY A 358 -13.38 -9.85 -32.41
C GLY A 358 -13.54 -11.03 -33.37
N LYS A 359 -14.33 -12.05 -33.01
CA LYS A 359 -14.63 -13.21 -33.89
C LYS A 359 -15.78 -12.93 -34.87
N TYR A 360 -16.59 -11.90 -34.61
CA TYR A 360 -17.78 -11.59 -35.40
C TYR A 360 -17.55 -10.50 -36.42
N PRO A 361 -18.28 -10.53 -37.56
CA PRO A 361 -18.30 -9.42 -38.51
C PRO A 361 -18.74 -8.12 -37.85
N VAL A 362 -18.11 -7.00 -38.24
CA VAL A 362 -18.49 -5.66 -37.77
C VAL A 362 -19.40 -5.01 -38.77
N LEU A 363 -20.66 -4.74 -38.36
CA LEU A 363 -21.63 -3.98 -39.11
C LEU A 363 -21.63 -2.53 -38.60
N SER A 364 -21.40 -1.57 -39.50
CA SER A 364 -21.50 -0.14 -39.20
C SER A 364 -22.36 0.58 -40.22
N ALA A 365 -23.10 1.58 -39.78
CA ALA A 365 -23.71 2.57 -40.65
C ALA A 365 -22.82 3.81 -40.71
N PHE A 366 -22.76 4.47 -41.85
CA PHE A 366 -22.00 5.69 -42.01
C PHE A 366 -22.75 6.72 -42.84
N GLY A 367 -22.39 7.98 -42.65
CA GLY A 367 -22.80 9.09 -43.50
C GLY A 367 -21.60 10.02 -43.70
N ASP A 368 -21.36 10.38 -44.95
CA ASP A 368 -20.30 11.27 -45.35
C ASP A 368 -20.87 12.53 -46.01
N GLY A 369 -20.35 13.69 -45.62
CA GLY A 369 -20.49 14.94 -46.34
C GLY A 369 -19.14 15.37 -46.88
N ILE A 370 -19.03 15.60 -48.15
CA ILE A 370 -17.77 15.90 -48.84
C ILE A 370 -17.94 17.22 -49.62
N GLU A 371 -17.10 18.19 -49.32
CA GLU A 371 -16.92 19.43 -50.10
C GLU A 371 -15.53 19.39 -50.73
N GLY A 372 -15.44 19.35 -52.05
CA GLY A 372 -14.17 19.20 -52.74
C GLY A 372 -13.97 20.17 -53.92
N ASN A 373 -12.72 20.54 -54.18
CA ASN A 373 -12.30 21.34 -55.32
C ASN A 373 -11.03 20.72 -55.93
N PRO A 374 -11.17 19.90 -57.02
CA PRO A 374 -12.41 19.39 -57.63
C PRO A 374 -13.09 18.35 -56.74
N ASN A 375 -14.41 18.20 -56.84
CA ASN A 375 -15.08 17.07 -56.25
C ASN A 375 -14.90 15.83 -57.14
N SER A 376 -14.39 14.74 -56.55
CA SER A 376 -14.09 13.49 -57.25
C SER A 376 -15.33 12.77 -57.85
N ARG A 377 -16.51 13.13 -57.36
CA ARG A 377 -17.83 12.55 -57.83
C ARG A 377 -18.41 13.31 -59.01
N ARG A 378 -17.79 14.40 -59.46
CA ARG A 378 -18.21 15.19 -60.63
C ARG A 378 -17.26 14.94 -61.78
N PHE A 379 -17.84 14.62 -62.94
CA PHE A 379 -17.09 14.44 -64.18
C PHE A 379 -17.68 15.32 -65.29
N PRO A 380 -16.85 16.04 -66.07
CA PRO A 380 -15.43 16.20 -65.91
C PRO A 380 -15.03 17.01 -64.68
N ALA A 381 -13.84 16.80 -64.15
CA ALA A 381 -13.35 17.52 -62.98
C ALA A 381 -13.15 19.00 -63.32
N THR A 382 -13.78 19.90 -62.56
CA THR A 382 -13.67 21.38 -62.68
C THR A 382 -13.09 21.95 -61.38
N GLN A 383 -12.40 23.10 -61.48
CA GLN A 383 -11.84 23.81 -60.31
C GLN A 383 -12.94 24.60 -59.55
N ASP A 384 -14.08 23.95 -59.31
CA ASP A 384 -15.18 24.55 -58.55
C ASP A 384 -15.39 23.75 -57.27
N TRP A 385 -15.83 24.46 -56.23
CA TRP A 385 -16.30 23.84 -55.01
C TRP A 385 -17.67 23.17 -55.23
N PHE A 386 -17.75 21.92 -54.80
CA PHE A 386 -18.99 21.16 -54.97
C PHE A 386 -19.19 20.20 -53.79
N GLY A 387 -20.40 20.30 -53.16
CA GLY A 387 -20.78 19.45 -52.04
C GLY A 387 -21.51 18.20 -52.52
N THR A 388 -21.14 17.07 -51.93
CA THR A 388 -21.82 15.77 -52.10
C THR A 388 -21.96 15.08 -50.76
N TRP A 389 -22.93 14.22 -50.64
CA TRP A 389 -23.13 13.38 -49.46
C TRP A 389 -23.47 11.96 -49.88
N ASP A 390 -23.22 11.03 -48.93
CA ASP A 390 -23.69 9.65 -49.06
C ASP A 390 -23.99 9.07 -47.67
N VAL A 391 -24.84 8.06 -47.65
CA VAL A 391 -25.13 7.24 -46.48
C VAL A 391 -25.11 5.78 -46.91
N GLY A 392 -24.63 4.95 -45.98
CA GLY A 392 -24.52 3.52 -46.30
C GLY A 392 -24.35 2.66 -45.08
N ALA A 393 -24.30 1.37 -45.28
CA ALA A 393 -23.93 0.38 -44.31
C ALA A 393 -22.71 -0.42 -44.82
N GLN A 394 -21.82 -0.71 -43.94
CA GLN A 394 -20.62 -1.46 -44.25
C GLN A 394 -20.52 -2.67 -43.31
N LEU A 395 -20.32 -3.87 -43.88
CA LEU A 395 -20.00 -5.08 -43.16
C LEU A 395 -18.55 -5.41 -43.43
N THR A 396 -17.74 -5.42 -42.37
CA THR A 396 -16.31 -5.77 -42.45
C THR A 396 -16.08 -7.07 -41.71
N TRP A 397 -15.43 -8.02 -42.38
CA TRP A 397 -15.02 -9.29 -41.81
C TRP A 397 -13.74 -9.77 -42.42
N SER A 398 -12.75 -10.04 -41.58
CA SER A 398 -11.44 -10.54 -41.99
C SER A 398 -11.24 -11.96 -41.46
N PRO A 399 -11.41 -13.03 -42.26
CA PRO A 399 -11.26 -14.40 -41.77
C PRO A 399 -9.90 -14.71 -41.15
N ASN A 400 -8.82 -14.09 -41.64
CA ASN A 400 -7.47 -14.24 -41.08
C ASN A 400 -7.37 -13.72 -39.65
N ASP A 401 -8.18 -12.71 -39.30
CA ASP A 401 -8.21 -12.12 -37.95
C ASP A 401 -8.83 -13.07 -36.92
N LEU A 402 -9.57 -14.11 -37.34
CA LEU A 402 -10.10 -15.14 -36.45
C LEU A 402 -9.00 -15.89 -35.67
N LEU A 403 -7.84 -16.14 -36.29
CA LEU A 403 -6.73 -16.79 -35.61
C LEU A 403 -6.15 -15.90 -34.51
N VAL A 404 -6.01 -14.61 -34.82
CA VAL A 404 -5.55 -13.59 -33.84
C VAL A 404 -6.60 -13.41 -32.75
N ALA A 405 -7.88 -13.30 -33.10
CA ALA A 405 -8.98 -13.17 -32.15
C ALA A 405 -9.05 -14.38 -31.20
N ASN A 406 -8.86 -15.61 -31.72
CA ASN A 406 -8.81 -16.80 -30.88
C ASN A 406 -7.64 -16.77 -29.90
N ALA A 407 -6.44 -16.39 -30.35
CA ALA A 407 -5.28 -16.26 -29.47
C ALA A 407 -5.50 -15.18 -28.40
N ASN A 408 -6.09 -14.04 -28.74
CA ASN A 408 -6.44 -12.99 -27.79
C ASN A 408 -7.47 -13.48 -26.76
N VAL A 409 -8.49 -14.23 -27.18
CA VAL A 409 -9.46 -14.81 -26.25
C VAL A 409 -8.78 -15.73 -25.26
N VAL A 410 -7.91 -16.63 -25.70
CA VAL A 410 -7.17 -17.52 -24.82
C VAL A 410 -6.27 -16.72 -23.85
N ASP A 411 -5.59 -15.67 -24.31
CA ASP A 411 -4.78 -14.81 -23.45
C ASP A 411 -5.64 -14.15 -22.34
N PHE A 412 -6.78 -13.60 -22.71
CA PHE A 412 -7.68 -12.97 -21.72
C PHE A 412 -8.37 -13.99 -20.80
N GLU A 413 -8.71 -15.18 -21.28
CA GLU A 413 -9.23 -16.27 -20.46
C GLU A 413 -8.19 -16.73 -19.44
N THR A 414 -6.92 -16.85 -19.83
CA THR A 414 -5.84 -17.21 -18.89
C THR A 414 -5.56 -16.11 -17.87
N ARG A 415 -5.66 -14.82 -18.25
CA ARG A 415 -5.57 -13.70 -17.31
C ARG A 415 -6.74 -13.69 -16.33
N ALA A 416 -7.96 -13.92 -16.80
CA ALA A 416 -9.12 -14.02 -15.93
C ALA A 416 -9.00 -15.19 -14.95
N ALA A 417 -8.51 -16.35 -15.39
CA ALA A 417 -8.24 -17.49 -14.53
C ALA A 417 -7.15 -17.18 -13.47
N ALA A 418 -6.11 -16.41 -13.85
CA ALA A 418 -5.08 -15.97 -12.90
C ALA A 418 -5.64 -15.02 -11.83
N ILE A 419 -6.52 -14.09 -12.22
CA ILE A 419 -7.21 -13.17 -11.28
C ILE A 419 -8.14 -13.96 -10.35
N GLU A 420 -8.87 -14.96 -10.87
CA GLU A 420 -9.71 -15.85 -10.06
C GLU A 420 -8.88 -16.66 -9.04
N ALA A 421 -7.73 -17.17 -9.45
CA ALA A 421 -6.80 -17.83 -8.53
C ALA A 421 -6.28 -16.84 -7.46
N GLN A 422 -5.94 -15.60 -7.82
CA GLN A 422 -5.52 -14.57 -6.87
C GLN A 422 -6.63 -14.19 -5.88
N ARG A 423 -7.89 -14.17 -6.33
CA ARG A 423 -9.06 -14.03 -5.46
C ARG A 423 -9.13 -15.15 -4.42
N GLY A 424 -8.84 -16.40 -4.82
CA GLY A 424 -8.73 -17.54 -3.88
C GLY A 424 -7.64 -17.30 -2.84
N VAL A 425 -6.43 -16.91 -3.28
CA VAL A 425 -5.31 -16.58 -2.37
C VAL A 425 -5.69 -15.48 -1.36
N THR A 426 -6.44 -14.47 -1.79
CA THR A 426 -6.91 -13.41 -0.88
C THR A 426 -7.85 -13.94 0.18
N ARG A 427 -8.78 -14.82 -0.16
CA ARG A 427 -9.71 -15.46 0.79
C ARG A 427 -8.97 -16.34 1.79
N ASP A 428 -8.12 -17.23 1.30
CA ASP A 428 -7.31 -18.12 2.15
C ASP A 428 -6.41 -17.32 3.10
N GLY A 429 -5.83 -16.21 2.61
CA GLY A 429 -5.03 -15.29 3.42
C GLY A 429 -5.82 -14.65 4.56
N ILE A 430 -7.05 -14.23 4.30
CA ILE A 430 -7.94 -13.63 5.32
C ILE A 430 -8.34 -14.68 6.38
N ASP A 431 -8.61 -15.92 6.00
CA ASP A 431 -8.92 -16.99 6.94
C ASP A 431 -7.77 -17.22 7.94
N VAL A 432 -6.53 -17.27 7.43
CA VAL A 432 -5.33 -17.40 8.27
C VAL A 432 -5.14 -16.16 9.14
N GLU A 433 -5.32 -14.95 8.59
CA GLU A 433 -5.18 -13.68 9.31
C GLU A 433 -6.16 -13.58 10.49
N VAL A 434 -7.43 -13.97 10.29
CA VAL A 434 -8.44 -13.99 11.36
C VAL A 434 -8.04 -14.94 12.49
N LEU A 435 -7.62 -16.18 12.15
CA LEU A 435 -7.16 -17.14 13.14
C LEU A 435 -5.96 -16.61 13.92
N GLN A 436 -4.95 -16.07 13.23
CA GLN A 436 -3.74 -15.55 13.84
C GLN A 436 -4.05 -14.39 14.79
N ASN A 437 -4.88 -13.43 14.38
CA ASN A 437 -5.24 -12.27 15.20
C ASN A 437 -6.11 -12.67 16.40
N TYR A 438 -7.00 -13.63 16.24
CA TYR A 438 -7.76 -14.18 17.38
C TYR A 438 -6.86 -14.86 18.40
N GLN A 439 -5.91 -15.70 17.95
CA GLN A 439 -4.91 -16.31 18.83
C GLN A 439 -4.06 -15.25 19.52
N GLY A 440 -3.66 -14.19 18.79
CA GLY A 440 -2.90 -13.07 19.34
C GLY A 440 -3.64 -12.32 20.47
N VAL A 441 -4.96 -12.14 20.37
CA VAL A 441 -5.74 -11.55 21.46
C VAL A 441 -5.76 -12.47 22.69
N ARG A 442 -5.96 -13.77 22.51
CA ARG A 442 -5.94 -14.73 23.62
C ARG A 442 -4.58 -14.82 24.32
N GLU A 443 -3.51 -14.80 23.53
CA GLU A 443 -2.14 -14.79 24.04
C GLU A 443 -1.87 -13.51 24.84
N ALA A 444 -2.26 -12.34 24.31
CA ALA A 444 -2.08 -11.07 24.99
C ALA A 444 -2.89 -10.95 26.29
N ASP A 445 -4.11 -11.49 26.34
CA ASP A 445 -4.90 -11.55 27.59
C ASP A 445 -4.22 -12.43 28.63
N PHE A 446 -3.73 -13.59 28.25
CA PHE A 446 -2.99 -14.47 29.14
C PHE A 446 -1.67 -13.84 29.60
N ALA A 447 -0.98 -13.12 28.71
CA ALA A 447 0.26 -12.40 29.04
C ALA A 447 0.04 -11.35 30.13
N ILE A 448 -1.07 -10.60 30.13
CA ILE A 448 -1.40 -9.64 31.19
C ILE A 448 -1.46 -10.32 32.55
N ASP A 449 -2.20 -11.44 32.65
CA ASP A 449 -2.37 -12.15 33.92
C ASP A 449 -1.06 -12.83 34.38
N SER A 450 -0.25 -13.29 33.45
CA SER A 450 1.07 -13.85 33.76
C SER A 450 2.03 -12.78 34.25
N SER A 451 2.14 -11.66 33.53
CA SER A 451 3.06 -10.56 33.89
C SER A 451 2.67 -9.87 35.19
N LYS A 452 1.36 -9.80 35.54
CA LYS A 452 0.93 -9.31 36.87
C LYS A 452 1.52 -10.18 38.01
N ARG A 453 1.45 -11.51 37.86
CA ARG A 453 2.04 -12.43 38.85
C ARG A 453 3.56 -12.34 38.90
N GLU A 454 4.19 -12.17 37.74
CA GLU A 454 5.63 -12.01 37.61
C GLU A 454 6.12 -10.74 38.33
N VAL A 455 5.47 -9.58 38.09
CA VAL A 455 5.78 -8.33 38.81
C VAL A 455 5.61 -8.48 40.32
N ALA A 456 4.54 -9.14 40.80
CA ALA A 456 4.33 -9.36 42.23
C ALA A 456 5.44 -10.21 42.85
N SER A 457 5.84 -11.30 42.16
CA SER A 457 6.92 -12.18 42.61
C SER A 457 8.29 -11.49 42.56
N ALA A 458 8.60 -10.77 41.48
CA ALA A 458 9.86 -10.04 41.34
C ALA A 458 9.98 -8.89 42.36
N THR A 459 8.87 -8.19 42.64
CA THR A 459 8.85 -7.16 43.68
C THR A 459 9.22 -7.70 45.05
N GLU A 460 8.66 -8.86 45.44
CA GLU A 460 8.98 -9.51 46.71
C GLU A 460 10.40 -10.06 46.74
N ALA A 461 10.84 -10.67 45.63
CA ALA A 461 12.23 -11.14 45.50
C ALA A 461 13.25 -10.00 45.65
N TYR A 462 12.98 -8.85 45.02
CA TYR A 462 13.81 -7.65 45.18
C TYR A 462 13.81 -7.14 46.62
N ARG A 463 12.65 -7.06 47.24
CA ARG A 463 12.53 -6.63 48.66
C ARG A 463 13.40 -7.52 49.59
N VAL A 464 13.26 -8.85 49.46
CA VAL A 464 14.03 -9.81 50.25
C VAL A 464 15.52 -9.74 49.95
N ALA A 465 15.94 -9.69 48.69
CA ALA A 465 17.34 -9.58 48.30
C ALA A 465 17.98 -8.31 48.87
N ARG A 466 17.27 -7.19 48.84
CA ARG A 466 17.73 -5.91 49.40
C ARG A 466 17.90 -5.97 50.92
N GLU A 467 16.92 -6.56 51.64
CA GLU A 467 17.03 -6.76 53.10
C GLU A 467 18.22 -7.66 53.46
N LEU A 468 18.43 -8.76 52.74
CA LEU A 468 19.54 -9.63 52.97
C LEU A 468 20.89 -8.93 52.72
N PHE A 469 20.99 -8.15 51.65
CA PHE A 469 22.18 -7.37 51.33
C PHE A 469 22.49 -6.33 52.41
N ASN A 470 21.48 -5.56 52.86
CA ASN A 470 21.64 -4.56 53.89
C ASN A 470 22.04 -5.15 55.24
N ASN A 471 21.63 -6.39 55.54
CA ASN A 471 22.04 -7.12 56.75
C ASN A 471 23.37 -7.90 56.59
N GLY A 472 24.11 -7.74 55.48
CA GLY A 472 25.37 -8.42 55.21
C GLY A 472 25.25 -9.93 54.97
N ARG A 473 24.02 -10.44 54.68
CA ARG A 473 23.72 -11.87 54.46
C ARG A 473 23.52 -12.20 52.98
N GLY A 474 23.33 -11.19 52.13
CA GLY A 474 23.17 -11.31 50.67
C GLY A 474 24.39 -10.76 49.94
N THR A 475 24.58 -11.20 48.68
CA THR A 475 25.63 -10.67 47.81
C THR A 475 25.05 -9.51 46.95
N SER A 476 25.93 -8.58 46.55
CA SER A 476 25.58 -7.52 45.59
C SER A 476 25.04 -8.11 44.27
N THR A 477 25.58 -9.26 43.83
CA THR A 477 25.12 -9.96 42.62
C THR A 477 23.68 -10.40 42.72
N THR A 478 23.28 -11.03 43.83
CA THR A 478 21.88 -11.46 44.05
C THR A 478 20.93 -10.29 44.05
N LEU A 479 21.32 -9.15 44.61
CA LEU A 479 20.50 -7.94 44.58
C LEU A 479 20.39 -7.38 43.17
N THR A 480 21.49 -7.28 42.41
CA THR A 480 21.47 -6.80 41.03
C THR A 480 20.61 -7.70 40.10
N ASP A 481 20.68 -9.03 40.30
CA ASP A 481 19.84 -9.98 39.55
C ASP A 481 18.36 -9.73 39.85
N ALA A 482 17.99 -9.56 41.11
CA ALA A 482 16.60 -9.27 41.51
C ALA A 482 16.09 -7.91 40.99
N GLU A 483 16.96 -6.89 40.94
CA GLU A 483 16.65 -5.57 40.34
C GLU A 483 16.41 -5.69 38.83
N SER A 484 17.23 -6.47 38.14
CA SER A 484 17.11 -6.72 36.71
C SER A 484 15.82 -7.47 36.37
N ASP A 485 15.47 -8.47 37.18
CA ASP A 485 14.24 -9.25 37.03
C ASP A 485 12.99 -8.40 37.30
N LEU A 486 13.02 -7.52 38.31
CA LEU A 486 11.94 -6.59 38.59
C LEU A 486 11.74 -5.58 37.44
N THR A 487 12.82 -5.03 36.93
CA THR A 487 12.76 -4.09 35.81
C THR A 487 12.21 -4.77 34.57
N ARG A 488 12.65 -6.00 34.27
CA ARG A 488 12.14 -6.80 33.15
C ARG A 488 10.64 -7.07 33.30
N SER A 489 10.22 -7.57 34.46
CA SER A 489 8.81 -7.91 34.69
C SER A 489 7.88 -6.69 34.61
N ARG A 490 8.33 -5.49 35.06
CA ARG A 490 7.58 -4.22 34.87
C ARG A 490 7.45 -3.84 33.38
N LEU A 491 8.51 -4.00 32.59
CA LEU A 491 8.47 -3.77 31.14
C LEU A 491 7.57 -4.78 30.43
N ASP A 492 7.61 -6.04 30.83
CA ASP A 492 6.80 -7.11 30.25
C ASP A 492 5.31 -6.87 30.54
N LEU A 493 4.95 -6.42 31.72
CA LEU A 493 3.58 -6.01 32.05
C LEU A 493 3.11 -4.82 31.22
N LEU A 494 3.94 -3.78 31.08
CA LEU A 494 3.65 -2.62 30.24
C LEU A 494 3.45 -3.03 28.77
N ASN A 495 4.31 -3.90 28.25
CA ASN A 495 4.21 -4.46 26.90
C ASN A 495 2.91 -5.27 26.75
N ALA A 496 2.58 -6.13 27.72
CA ALA A 496 1.37 -6.94 27.68
C ALA A 496 0.10 -6.08 27.59
N TYR A 497 0.02 -4.98 28.34
CA TYR A 497 -1.10 -4.04 28.24
C TYR A 497 -1.20 -3.37 26.86
N ALA A 498 -0.09 -2.94 26.29
CA ALA A 498 -0.07 -2.33 24.96
C ALA A 498 -0.40 -3.36 23.86
N ASP A 499 0.20 -4.55 23.94
CA ASP A 499 0.01 -5.62 22.95
C ASP A 499 -1.43 -6.14 22.96
N ALA A 500 -2.08 -6.20 24.12
CA ALA A 500 -3.49 -6.60 24.22
C ALA A 500 -4.43 -5.61 23.50
N ARG A 501 -4.12 -4.32 23.50
CA ARG A 501 -4.87 -3.30 22.75
C ARG A 501 -4.58 -3.38 21.27
N ILE A 502 -3.32 -3.53 20.88
CA ILE A 502 -2.89 -3.66 19.48
C ILE A 502 -3.48 -4.94 18.88
N ALA A 503 -3.47 -6.06 19.61
CA ALA A 503 -4.04 -7.31 19.13
C ALA A 503 -5.55 -7.18 18.84
N ARG A 504 -6.30 -6.45 19.68
CA ARG A 504 -7.73 -6.18 19.43
C ARG A 504 -7.94 -5.29 18.21
N VAL A 505 -7.12 -4.27 18.01
CA VAL A 505 -7.16 -3.43 16.79
C VAL A 505 -6.93 -4.29 15.55
N ARG A 506 -5.95 -5.19 15.59
CA ARG A 506 -5.67 -6.11 14.47
C ARG A 506 -6.81 -7.10 14.23
N LEU A 507 -7.41 -7.63 15.29
CA LEU A 507 -8.56 -8.51 15.17
C LEU A 507 -9.76 -7.78 14.56
N ASP A 508 -10.10 -6.58 15.03
CA ASP A 508 -11.21 -5.79 14.49
C ASP A 508 -10.97 -5.45 13.01
N HIS A 509 -9.72 -5.16 12.63
CA HIS A 509 -9.33 -4.95 11.23
C HIS A 509 -9.50 -6.23 10.41
N SER A 510 -9.00 -7.37 10.89
CA SER A 510 -9.13 -8.65 10.18
C SER A 510 -10.57 -9.11 10.00
N LEU A 511 -11.48 -8.67 10.86
CA LEU A 511 -12.92 -8.90 10.76
C LEU A 511 -13.66 -7.86 9.89
N GLY A 512 -12.97 -6.80 9.43
CA GLY A 512 -13.57 -5.72 8.66
C GLY A 512 -14.51 -4.83 9.47
N ARG A 513 -14.45 -4.84 10.80
CA ARG A 513 -15.33 -4.03 11.68
C ARG A 513 -15.03 -2.54 11.57
N ASP A 514 -13.78 -2.19 11.36
CA ASP A 514 -13.29 -0.83 11.16
C ASP A 514 -13.76 -0.20 9.83
N THR A 515 -14.18 -1.01 8.86
CA THR A 515 -14.66 -0.53 7.56
C THR A 515 -16.10 0.02 7.63
N ARG A 516 -16.90 -0.39 8.64
CA ARG A 516 -18.34 -0.03 8.75
C ARG A 516 -18.58 1.48 8.78
N GLN A 517 -17.66 2.25 9.35
CA GLN A 517 -17.75 3.71 9.43
C GLN A 517 -17.46 4.41 8.09
N PHE A 518 -16.82 3.74 7.13
CA PHE A 518 -16.51 4.27 5.80
C PHE A 518 -17.51 3.84 4.73
N ALA A 519 -18.32 2.81 5.01
CA ALA A 519 -19.32 2.26 4.10
C ALA A 519 -20.57 3.15 3.94
N GLY A 520 -20.87 4.03 4.91
CA GLY A 520 -22.10 4.84 4.97
C GLY A 520 -22.00 6.26 4.40
N GLY A 521 -20.87 6.66 3.84
CA GLY A 521 -20.58 8.02 3.39
C GLY A 521 -20.64 8.23 1.88
N GLN A 522 -21.72 7.77 1.20
CA GLN A 522 -21.98 8.07 -0.21
C GLN A 522 -23.42 8.48 -0.44
#